data_52286103771c03c9658b1ab8814108da
#
_entry.id   52286103771c03c9658b1ab8814108da
#
_cell.length_a   1.000
_cell.length_b   1.000
_cell.length_c   1.000
_cell.angle_alpha   90.00
_cell.angle_beta   90.00
_cell.angle_gamma   90.00
#
_symmetry.space_group_name_H-M   'P 1'
#
loop_
_entity.id
_entity.type
_entity.pdbx_description
1 polymer ?
#
loop_
_entity_poly.entity_id
_entity_poly.type
_entity_poly.pdbx_seq_one_letter_code
_entity_poly.pdbx_strand_id
1 'polypeptide(L)'
;MSTPAPASAPLPAVALVLGSCASLQAGAALATQLFPYAGSWGVTFVRLAIAAVFLVVVAPPTKARSWSARTWRSVAVYGASLGLMNAFFYASIARIPLGVAVTIEFLGPLLLSAALSKNARDYLWVGLAVAGMGLLGLNSLTTAATSHPGGAATSLDPIGVACALVAAAFWAVYILASKRVGSTVPGASGLAVAMVVGALVIAPVGAPRSLVLFSDATTAALALGTALLASVLPYSLELAALRSLPPAIFGILLSLEPVFAALAGLLFLGQELGALPTAAIALVVCASIGTTMSNRPAGGRRVKRTRSVPRRPTVERRT
;
A
#
# COMPACT_ATOMS: atom_id res chain seq x y z
N MET A 1 36.12 22.44 0.86
CA MET A 1 35.21 21.68 -0.03
C MET A 1 33.97 21.39 0.76
N SER A 2 32.94 22.23 0.58
CA SER A 2 31.64 22.12 1.26
C SER A 2 30.91 20.88 0.76
N THR A 3 30.55 20.00 1.69
CA THR A 3 29.62 18.90 1.44
C THR A 3 28.29 19.50 0.97
N PRO A 4 27.72 19.07 -0.17
CA PRO A 4 26.40 19.54 -0.57
C PRO A 4 25.41 19.12 0.52
N ALA A 5 24.64 20.07 1.03
CA ALA A 5 23.51 19.82 1.94
C ALA A 5 22.56 18.80 1.30
N PRO A 6 21.98 17.88 2.07
CA PRO A 6 20.98 16.96 1.54
C PRO A 6 19.87 17.78 0.90
N ALA A 7 19.64 17.56 -0.39
CA ALA A 7 18.57 18.24 -1.12
C ALA A 7 17.25 18.01 -0.36
N SER A 8 16.66 19.09 0.15
CA SER A 8 15.35 19.05 0.79
C SER A 8 14.34 18.51 -0.21
N ALA A 9 13.51 17.57 0.21
CA ALA A 9 12.45 17.04 -0.65
C ALA A 9 11.59 18.21 -1.14
N PRO A 10 11.30 18.31 -2.44
CA PRO A 10 10.49 19.41 -2.94
C PRO A 10 9.10 19.35 -2.32
N LEU A 11 8.70 20.42 -1.63
CA LEU A 11 7.40 20.53 -0.94
C LEU A 11 6.20 20.07 -1.77
N PRO A 12 6.10 20.37 -3.09
CA PRO A 12 5.01 19.88 -3.91
C PRO A 12 4.94 18.34 -3.96
N ALA A 13 6.09 17.65 -4.04
CA ALA A 13 6.11 16.20 -4.13
C ALA A 13 5.74 15.52 -2.78
N VAL A 14 6.08 16.15 -1.65
CA VAL A 14 5.61 15.71 -0.33
C VAL A 14 4.09 15.85 -0.23
N ALA A 15 3.54 16.99 -0.67
CA ALA A 15 2.10 17.22 -0.67
C ALA A 15 1.35 16.20 -1.55
N LEU A 16 1.93 15.76 -2.66
CA LEU A 16 1.34 14.71 -3.51
C LEU A 16 1.19 13.38 -2.76
N VAL A 17 2.21 12.95 -1.99
CA VAL A 17 2.12 11.70 -1.21
C VAL A 17 1.12 11.82 -0.07
N LEU A 18 1.15 12.92 0.68
CA LEU A 18 0.18 13.13 1.76
C LEU A 18 -1.26 13.24 1.21
N GLY A 19 -1.44 13.89 0.07
CA GLY A 19 -2.70 13.95 -0.65
C GLY A 19 -3.17 12.58 -1.14
N SER A 20 -2.25 11.72 -1.58
CA SER A 20 -2.54 10.32 -1.92
C SER A 20 -3.05 9.56 -0.71
N CYS A 21 -2.34 9.60 0.43
CA CYS A 21 -2.76 8.94 1.66
C CYS A 21 -4.15 9.43 2.12
N ALA A 22 -4.36 10.75 2.13
CA ALA A 22 -5.65 11.34 2.51
C ALA A 22 -6.78 10.89 1.59
N SER A 23 -6.55 10.92 0.27
CA SER A 23 -7.52 10.49 -0.73
C SER A 23 -7.87 9.00 -0.60
N LEU A 24 -6.84 8.14 -0.45
CA LEU A 24 -7.02 6.70 -0.32
C LEU A 24 -7.89 6.37 0.89
N GLN A 25 -7.60 6.97 2.04
CA GLN A 25 -8.31 6.69 3.28
C GLN A 25 -9.72 7.32 3.31
N ALA A 26 -9.90 8.50 2.71
CA ALA A 26 -11.23 9.08 2.50
C ALA A 26 -12.07 8.19 1.57
N GLY A 27 -11.48 7.67 0.49
CA GLY A 27 -12.14 6.73 -0.40
C GLY A 27 -12.47 5.40 0.26
N ALA A 28 -11.61 4.89 1.15
CA ALA A 28 -11.89 3.69 1.94
C ALA A 28 -13.05 3.93 2.93
N ALA A 29 -13.08 5.09 3.59
CA ALA A 29 -14.19 5.47 4.46
C ALA A 29 -15.50 5.63 3.67
N LEU A 30 -15.46 6.22 2.48
CA LEU A 30 -16.63 6.32 1.60
C LEU A 30 -17.15 4.94 1.18
N ALA A 31 -16.24 4.00 0.89
CA ALA A 31 -16.58 2.64 0.51
C ALA A 31 -17.41 1.90 1.56
N THR A 32 -17.18 2.16 2.85
CA THR A 32 -17.92 1.50 3.93
C THR A 32 -19.41 1.80 3.89
N GLN A 33 -19.82 2.96 3.37
CA GLN A 33 -21.21 3.35 3.20
C GLN A 33 -21.94 2.49 2.15
N LEU A 34 -21.20 1.85 1.26
CA LEU A 34 -21.73 0.97 0.22
C LEU A 34 -21.80 -0.50 0.65
N PHE A 35 -21.15 -0.89 1.75
CA PHE A 35 -21.13 -2.29 2.21
C PHE A 35 -22.52 -2.86 2.53
N PRO A 36 -23.48 -2.12 3.09
CA PRO A 36 -24.82 -2.62 3.31
C PRO A 36 -25.55 -3.04 2.02
N TYR A 37 -25.22 -2.42 0.88
CA TYR A 37 -25.86 -2.68 -0.41
C TYR A 37 -25.24 -3.86 -1.14
N ALA A 38 -23.91 -3.86 -1.34
CA ALA A 38 -23.21 -4.82 -2.19
C ALA A 38 -22.22 -5.72 -1.43
N GLY A 39 -22.09 -5.54 -0.12
CA GLY A 39 -21.03 -6.16 0.66
C GLY A 39 -19.63 -5.62 0.32
N SER A 40 -18.65 -5.91 1.15
CA SER A 40 -17.28 -5.44 0.94
C SER A 40 -16.65 -5.95 -0.36
N TRP A 41 -16.94 -7.20 -0.76
CA TRP A 41 -16.43 -7.79 -2.01
C TRP A 41 -17.06 -7.16 -3.26
N GLY A 42 -18.37 -6.85 -3.23
CA GLY A 42 -19.05 -6.18 -4.34
C GLY A 42 -18.52 -4.78 -4.57
N VAL A 43 -18.31 -4.02 -3.48
CA VAL A 43 -17.72 -2.68 -3.55
C VAL A 43 -16.29 -2.72 -4.05
N THR A 44 -15.48 -3.70 -3.58
CA THR A 44 -14.11 -3.89 -4.07
C THR A 44 -14.09 -4.19 -5.57
N PHE A 45 -14.98 -5.07 -6.03
CA PHE A 45 -15.07 -5.41 -7.45
C PHE A 45 -15.36 -4.18 -8.32
N VAL A 46 -16.40 -3.41 -7.98
CA VAL A 46 -16.77 -2.19 -8.73
C VAL A 46 -15.62 -1.18 -8.75
N ARG A 47 -14.99 -0.95 -7.59
CA ARG A 47 -13.85 -0.04 -7.48
C ARG A 47 -12.69 -0.46 -8.40
N LEU A 48 -12.31 -1.73 -8.36
CA LEU A 48 -11.22 -2.24 -9.19
C LEU A 48 -11.59 -2.28 -10.68
N ALA A 49 -12.84 -2.61 -11.01
CA ALA A 49 -13.32 -2.61 -12.40
C ALA A 49 -13.28 -1.20 -13.01
N ILE A 50 -13.77 -0.19 -12.29
CA ILE A 50 -13.72 1.22 -12.72
C ILE A 50 -12.27 1.67 -12.87
N ALA A 51 -11.41 1.38 -11.89
CA ALA A 51 -10.00 1.73 -11.94
C ALA A 51 -9.27 1.01 -13.09
N ALA A 52 -9.61 -0.25 -13.37
CA ALA A 52 -9.07 -1.01 -14.50
C ALA A 52 -9.44 -0.36 -15.84
N VAL A 53 -10.71 0.00 -16.03
CA VAL A 53 -11.17 0.70 -17.23
C VAL A 53 -10.40 2.01 -17.39
N PHE A 54 -10.31 2.82 -16.34
CA PHE A 54 -9.58 4.09 -16.36
C PHE A 54 -8.11 3.88 -16.77
N LEU A 55 -7.42 2.94 -16.11
CA LEU A 55 -6.00 2.68 -16.38
C LEU A 55 -5.77 2.11 -17.81
N VAL A 56 -6.66 1.27 -18.31
CA VAL A 56 -6.57 0.76 -19.70
C VAL A 56 -6.72 1.90 -20.70
N VAL A 57 -7.58 2.88 -20.44
CA VAL A 57 -7.75 4.05 -21.31
C VAL A 57 -6.54 4.98 -21.24
N VAL A 58 -6.03 5.28 -20.05
CA VAL A 58 -4.91 6.22 -19.85
C VAL A 58 -3.55 5.60 -20.20
N ALA A 59 -3.38 4.30 -19.94
CA ALA A 59 -2.15 3.55 -20.19
C ALA A 59 -2.45 2.26 -20.97
N PRO A 60 -2.87 2.36 -22.25
CA PRO A 60 -3.32 1.21 -23.02
C PRO A 60 -2.22 0.15 -23.15
N PRO A 61 -2.51 -1.12 -22.85
CA PRO A 61 -1.52 -2.20 -22.89
C PRO A 61 -1.32 -2.72 -24.32
N THR A 62 -0.97 -1.82 -25.26
CA THR A 62 -0.85 -2.13 -26.69
C THR A 62 0.13 -3.25 -27.01
N LYS A 63 1.17 -3.39 -26.18
CA LYS A 63 2.20 -4.43 -26.32
C LYS A 63 1.92 -5.72 -25.53
N ALA A 64 0.77 -5.84 -24.86
CA ALA A 64 0.46 -7.00 -24.04
C ALA A 64 0.46 -8.32 -24.84
N ARG A 65 0.03 -8.29 -26.09
CA ARG A 65 0.03 -9.47 -26.98
C ARG A 65 1.44 -10.02 -27.25
N SER A 66 2.49 -9.19 -27.14
CA SER A 66 3.89 -9.61 -27.34
C SER A 66 4.59 -10.05 -26.06
N TRP A 67 3.92 -10.05 -24.91
CA TRP A 67 4.52 -10.47 -23.66
C TRP A 67 4.76 -11.98 -23.64
N SER A 68 5.93 -12.37 -23.08
CA SER A 68 6.25 -13.77 -22.85
C SER A 68 5.32 -14.40 -21.80
N ALA A 69 5.17 -15.72 -21.82
CA ALA A 69 4.41 -16.45 -20.80
C ALA A 69 4.92 -16.16 -19.37
N ARG A 70 6.23 -15.93 -19.20
CA ARG A 70 6.82 -15.53 -17.91
C ARG A 70 6.33 -14.16 -17.47
N THR A 71 6.24 -13.19 -18.37
CA THR A 71 5.72 -11.85 -18.11
C THR A 71 4.24 -11.93 -17.74
N TRP A 72 3.43 -12.67 -18.49
CA TRP A 72 2.02 -12.89 -18.22
C TRP A 72 1.79 -13.51 -16.83
N ARG A 73 2.58 -14.53 -16.45
CA ARG A 73 2.51 -15.12 -15.10
C ARG A 73 2.85 -14.09 -14.01
N SER A 74 3.85 -13.24 -14.24
CA SER A 74 4.22 -12.18 -13.28
C SER A 74 3.11 -11.14 -13.14
N VAL A 75 2.48 -10.73 -14.24
CA VAL A 75 1.35 -9.78 -14.24
C VAL A 75 0.11 -10.41 -13.61
N ALA A 76 -0.15 -11.70 -13.86
CA ALA A 76 -1.26 -12.42 -13.24
C ALA A 76 -1.10 -12.51 -11.71
N VAL A 77 0.11 -12.86 -11.22
CA VAL A 77 0.40 -12.86 -9.78
C VAL A 77 0.26 -11.46 -9.19
N TYR A 78 0.75 -10.44 -9.90
CA TYR A 78 0.63 -9.04 -9.49
C TYR A 78 -0.85 -8.63 -9.38
N GLY A 79 -1.66 -8.90 -10.38
CA GLY A 79 -3.08 -8.56 -10.38
C GLY A 79 -3.88 -9.36 -9.35
N ALA A 80 -3.63 -10.66 -9.23
CA ALA A 80 -4.30 -11.49 -8.24
C ALA A 80 -3.97 -11.02 -6.81
N SER A 81 -2.69 -10.76 -6.52
CA SER A 81 -2.30 -10.25 -5.19
C SER A 81 -2.91 -8.87 -4.90
N LEU A 82 -2.94 -7.97 -5.88
CA LEU A 82 -3.58 -6.66 -5.75
C LEU A 82 -5.08 -6.81 -5.47
N GLY A 83 -5.76 -7.66 -6.24
CA GLY A 83 -7.20 -7.89 -6.07
C GLY A 83 -7.54 -8.47 -4.71
N LEU A 84 -6.85 -9.56 -4.31
CA LEU A 84 -7.08 -10.23 -3.03
C LEU A 84 -6.70 -9.35 -1.83
N MET A 85 -5.58 -8.62 -1.91
CA MET A 85 -5.20 -7.62 -0.91
C MET A 85 -6.36 -6.66 -0.65
N ASN A 86 -6.87 -6.02 -1.68
CA ASN A 86 -7.96 -5.05 -1.56
C ASN A 86 -9.27 -5.69 -1.06
N ALA A 87 -9.60 -6.92 -1.50
CA ALA A 87 -10.82 -7.60 -1.08
C ALA A 87 -10.78 -7.96 0.41
N PHE A 88 -9.66 -8.51 0.89
CA PHE A 88 -9.49 -8.83 2.30
C PHE A 88 -9.36 -7.58 3.16
N PHE A 89 -8.73 -6.52 2.67
CA PHE A 89 -8.70 -5.24 3.36
C PHE A 89 -10.12 -4.68 3.56
N TYR A 90 -10.95 -4.67 2.51
CA TYR A 90 -12.33 -4.20 2.61
C TYR A 90 -13.20 -5.11 3.49
N ALA A 91 -12.95 -6.43 3.47
CA ALA A 91 -13.58 -7.36 4.39
C ALA A 91 -13.17 -7.10 5.85
N SER A 92 -11.94 -6.63 6.07
CA SER A 92 -11.44 -6.22 7.38
C SER A 92 -12.13 -4.95 7.88
N ILE A 93 -12.12 -3.86 7.09
CA ILE A 93 -12.72 -2.58 7.51
C ILE A 93 -14.25 -2.62 7.61
N ALA A 94 -14.90 -3.65 7.09
CA ALA A 94 -16.30 -3.93 7.35
C ALA A 94 -16.56 -4.45 8.78
N ARG A 95 -15.53 -4.78 9.55
CA ARG A 95 -15.59 -5.46 10.84
C ARG A 95 -14.80 -4.79 11.96
N ILE A 96 -13.69 -4.13 11.62
CA ILE A 96 -12.82 -3.45 12.57
C ILE A 96 -12.54 -2.00 12.12
N PRO A 97 -12.17 -1.10 13.05
CA PRO A 97 -11.90 0.30 12.72
C PRO A 97 -10.84 0.45 11.65
N LEU A 98 -11.04 1.43 10.75
CA LEU A 98 -10.20 1.67 9.57
C LEU A 98 -8.71 1.84 9.93
N GLY A 99 -8.40 2.67 10.94
CA GLY A 99 -7.02 2.88 11.39
C GLY A 99 -6.35 1.62 11.92
N VAL A 100 -7.12 0.75 12.60
CA VAL A 100 -6.61 -0.55 13.11
C VAL A 100 -6.34 -1.49 11.94
N ALA A 101 -7.26 -1.61 10.98
CA ALA A 101 -7.11 -2.46 9.81
C ALA A 101 -5.86 -2.10 9.00
N VAL A 102 -5.64 -0.82 8.70
CA VAL A 102 -4.45 -0.32 7.98
C VAL A 102 -3.18 -0.59 8.79
N THR A 103 -3.22 -0.41 10.12
CA THR A 103 -2.07 -0.69 10.99
C THR A 103 -1.65 -2.16 10.92
N ILE A 104 -2.62 -3.08 10.93
CA ILE A 104 -2.36 -4.53 10.78
C ILE A 104 -1.82 -4.85 9.38
N GLU A 105 -2.42 -4.27 8.35
CA GLU A 105 -2.02 -4.49 6.96
C GLU A 105 -0.57 -4.04 6.71
N PHE A 106 -0.11 -2.98 7.37
CA PHE A 106 1.27 -2.48 7.29
C PHE A 106 2.33 -3.49 7.79
N LEU A 107 1.95 -4.52 8.54
CA LEU A 107 2.87 -5.60 8.88
C LEU A 107 3.42 -6.31 7.64
N GLY A 108 2.67 -6.38 6.55
CA GLY A 108 3.11 -7.01 5.31
C GLY A 108 4.42 -6.40 4.76
N PRO A 109 4.45 -5.11 4.42
CA PRO A 109 5.66 -4.41 4.00
C PRO A 109 6.79 -4.44 5.04
N LEU A 110 6.47 -4.32 6.33
CA LEU A 110 7.46 -4.34 7.41
C LEU A 110 8.15 -5.70 7.52
N LEU A 111 7.39 -6.79 7.58
CA LEU A 111 7.93 -8.15 7.65
C LEU A 111 8.71 -8.49 6.37
N LEU A 112 8.22 -8.09 5.20
CA LEU A 112 8.93 -8.26 3.94
C LEU A 112 10.26 -7.51 3.96
N SER A 113 10.27 -6.27 4.42
CA SER A 113 11.47 -5.45 4.50
C SER A 113 12.53 -6.09 5.41
N ALA A 114 12.12 -6.60 6.58
CA ALA A 114 13.00 -7.31 7.50
C ALA A 114 13.52 -8.62 6.91
N ALA A 115 12.65 -9.41 6.27
CA ALA A 115 13.06 -10.68 5.65
C ALA A 115 14.08 -10.50 4.52
N LEU A 116 14.05 -9.36 3.84
CA LEU A 116 14.99 -9.01 2.77
C LEU A 116 16.22 -8.25 3.29
N SER A 117 16.20 -7.79 4.54
CA SER A 117 17.32 -7.06 5.15
C SER A 117 18.39 -8.00 5.68
N LYS A 118 19.62 -7.47 5.70
CA LYS A 118 20.77 -8.10 6.36
C LYS A 118 21.16 -7.41 7.67
N ASN A 119 20.40 -6.39 8.07
CA ASN A 119 20.72 -5.59 9.24
C ASN A 119 19.95 -6.09 10.47
N ALA A 120 20.65 -6.42 11.54
CA ALA A 120 20.03 -6.81 12.82
C ALA A 120 19.07 -5.73 13.38
N ARG A 121 19.30 -4.46 13.06
CA ARG A 121 18.42 -3.35 13.48
C ARG A 121 17.01 -3.43 12.92
N ASP A 122 16.82 -4.03 11.76
CA ASP A 122 15.50 -4.14 11.15
C ASP A 122 14.59 -5.10 11.92
N TYR A 123 15.17 -6.08 12.61
CA TYR A 123 14.42 -6.96 13.53
C TYR A 123 13.91 -6.22 14.77
N LEU A 124 14.61 -5.15 15.22
CA LEU A 124 14.11 -4.28 16.31
C LEU A 124 12.83 -3.56 15.86
N TRP A 125 12.80 -3.05 14.63
CA TRP A 125 11.63 -2.38 14.09
C TRP A 125 10.45 -3.34 13.93
N VAL A 126 10.70 -4.57 13.49
CA VAL A 126 9.66 -5.61 13.45
C VAL A 126 9.16 -5.94 14.85
N GLY A 127 10.06 -6.09 15.83
CA GLY A 127 9.69 -6.29 17.24
C GLY A 127 8.78 -5.18 17.77
N LEU A 128 9.06 -3.93 17.39
CA LEU A 128 8.23 -2.77 17.76
C LEU A 128 6.83 -2.84 17.13
N ALA A 129 6.74 -3.24 15.86
CA ALA A 129 5.46 -3.43 15.18
C ALA A 129 4.65 -4.60 15.80
N VAL A 130 5.32 -5.71 16.11
CA VAL A 130 4.69 -6.86 16.80
C VAL A 130 4.21 -6.47 18.20
N ALA A 131 4.98 -5.64 18.93
CA ALA A 131 4.55 -5.10 20.22
C ALA A 131 3.29 -4.23 20.08
N GLY A 132 3.21 -3.38 19.03
CA GLY A 132 2.01 -2.61 18.71
C GLY A 132 0.80 -3.52 18.44
N MET A 133 1.01 -4.61 17.71
CA MET A 133 -0.05 -5.62 17.48
C MET A 133 -0.46 -6.33 18.79
N GLY A 134 0.51 -6.63 19.65
CA GLY A 134 0.23 -7.20 20.97
C GLY A 134 -0.65 -6.29 21.83
N LEU A 135 -0.42 -4.96 21.77
CA LEU A 135 -1.28 -3.97 22.45
C LEU A 135 -2.72 -4.00 21.91
N LEU A 136 -2.92 -4.14 20.61
CA LEU A 136 -4.26 -4.28 20.01
C LEU A 136 -4.94 -5.55 20.50
N GLY A 137 -4.21 -6.68 20.54
CA GLY A 137 -4.70 -7.96 21.06
C GLY A 137 -5.08 -7.87 22.55
N LEU A 138 -4.22 -7.28 23.38
CA LEU A 138 -4.49 -7.06 24.81
C LEU A 138 -5.72 -6.17 25.03
N ASN A 139 -5.87 -5.09 24.24
CA ASN A 139 -7.05 -4.25 24.29
C ASN A 139 -8.33 -5.04 24.02
N SER A 140 -8.31 -5.93 23.03
CA SER A 140 -9.46 -6.80 22.72
C SER A 140 -9.80 -7.75 23.85
N LEU A 141 -8.81 -8.37 24.49
CA LEU A 141 -8.99 -9.31 25.59
C LEU A 141 -9.51 -8.61 26.87
N THR A 142 -8.93 -7.46 27.23
CA THR A 142 -9.36 -6.70 28.41
C THR A 142 -10.76 -6.15 28.28
N THR A 143 -11.13 -5.67 27.09
CA THR A 143 -12.45 -5.14 26.83
C THR A 143 -13.50 -6.26 26.78
N ALA A 144 -13.17 -7.41 26.21
CA ALA A 144 -14.07 -8.58 26.25
C ALA A 144 -14.33 -9.06 27.69
N ALA A 145 -13.31 -8.98 28.57
CA ALA A 145 -13.42 -9.39 29.97
C ALA A 145 -14.23 -8.41 30.84
N THR A 146 -14.30 -7.13 30.45
CA THR A 146 -15.00 -6.07 31.23
C THR A 146 -16.36 -5.70 30.67
N SER A 147 -16.76 -6.25 29.53
CA SER A 147 -18.05 -5.96 28.90
C SER A 147 -19.20 -6.55 29.73
N HIS A 148 -20.03 -5.68 30.33
CA HIS A 148 -21.31 -6.06 30.92
C HIS A 148 -22.31 -6.42 29.81
N PRO A 149 -23.28 -7.33 30.06
CA PRO A 149 -24.36 -7.62 29.11
C PRO A 149 -25.12 -6.34 28.78
N GLY A 150 -24.96 -5.78 27.56
CA GLY A 150 -25.55 -4.53 27.12
C GLY A 150 -24.61 -3.38 26.81
N GLY A 151 -23.33 -3.47 27.13
CA GLY A 151 -22.29 -2.51 26.71
C GLY A 151 -21.80 -2.81 25.29
N ALA A 152 -21.61 -1.77 24.47
CA ALA A 152 -21.00 -1.93 23.15
C ALA A 152 -19.60 -2.57 23.32
N ALA A 153 -19.46 -3.83 22.90
CA ALA A 153 -18.21 -4.56 23.01
C ALA A 153 -17.20 -3.92 22.06
N THR A 154 -16.17 -3.29 22.60
CA THR A 154 -15.06 -2.68 21.85
C THR A 154 -13.96 -3.71 21.53
N SER A 155 -14.21 -5.02 21.67
CA SER A 155 -13.30 -6.07 21.24
C SER A 155 -13.21 -6.11 19.71
N LEU A 156 -12.00 -6.25 19.19
CA LEU A 156 -11.79 -6.37 17.75
C LEU A 156 -12.37 -7.71 17.26
N ASP A 157 -13.15 -7.67 16.17
CA ASP A 157 -13.64 -8.88 15.52
C ASP A 157 -12.45 -9.72 15.01
N PRO A 158 -12.28 -10.98 15.48
CA PRO A 158 -11.18 -11.84 15.06
C PRO A 158 -11.14 -12.09 13.54
N ILE A 159 -12.32 -12.16 12.90
CA ILE A 159 -12.43 -12.33 11.45
C ILE A 159 -11.90 -11.09 10.74
N GLY A 160 -12.22 -9.89 11.26
CA GLY A 160 -11.70 -8.64 10.74
C GLY A 160 -10.18 -8.56 10.83
N VAL A 161 -9.60 -8.98 11.97
CA VAL A 161 -8.15 -9.07 12.17
C VAL A 161 -7.53 -10.09 11.22
N ALA A 162 -8.12 -11.29 11.09
CA ALA A 162 -7.62 -12.32 10.17
C ALA A 162 -7.63 -11.81 8.71
N CYS A 163 -8.69 -11.11 8.30
CA CYS A 163 -8.77 -10.49 6.98
C CYS A 163 -7.64 -9.46 6.77
N ALA A 164 -7.36 -8.61 7.76
CA ALA A 164 -6.26 -7.65 7.68
C ALA A 164 -4.88 -8.33 7.55
N LEU A 165 -4.64 -9.41 8.28
CA LEU A 165 -3.41 -10.19 8.18
C LEU A 165 -3.26 -10.88 6.81
N VAL A 166 -4.35 -11.40 6.25
CA VAL A 166 -4.35 -11.95 4.88
C VAL A 166 -4.08 -10.84 3.86
N ALA A 167 -4.69 -9.66 4.02
CA ALA A 167 -4.39 -8.50 3.18
C ALA A 167 -2.91 -8.11 3.28
N ALA A 168 -2.32 -8.07 4.48
CA ALA A 168 -0.90 -7.83 4.72
C ALA A 168 0.01 -8.82 3.96
N ALA A 169 -0.33 -10.11 3.98
CA ALA A 169 0.41 -11.14 3.24
C ALA A 169 0.34 -10.90 1.72
N PHE A 170 -0.85 -10.59 1.19
CA PHE A 170 -0.99 -10.26 -0.22
C PHE A 170 -0.30 -8.95 -0.59
N TRP A 171 -0.22 -7.97 0.32
CA TRP A 171 0.56 -6.76 0.09
C TRP A 171 2.05 -7.06 -0.07
N ALA A 172 2.62 -7.94 0.74
CA ALA A 172 4.01 -8.39 0.58
C ALA A 172 4.23 -9.06 -0.80
N VAL A 173 3.31 -9.93 -1.23
CA VAL A 173 3.36 -10.56 -2.56
C VAL A 173 3.24 -9.51 -3.67
N TYR A 174 2.30 -8.57 -3.53
CA TYR A 174 2.10 -7.44 -4.43
C TYR A 174 3.39 -6.62 -4.62
N ILE A 175 4.12 -6.28 -3.54
CA ILE A 175 5.38 -5.53 -3.61
C ILE A 175 6.43 -6.30 -4.43
N LEU A 176 6.58 -7.60 -4.20
CA LEU A 176 7.53 -8.42 -4.94
C LEU A 176 7.14 -8.55 -6.43
N ALA A 177 5.87 -8.79 -6.69
CA ALA A 177 5.35 -8.94 -8.04
C ALA A 177 5.39 -7.62 -8.83
N SER A 178 5.05 -6.50 -8.21
CA SER A 178 5.10 -5.17 -8.83
C SER A 178 6.53 -4.79 -9.23
N LYS A 179 7.52 -5.07 -8.37
CA LYS A 179 8.94 -4.86 -8.69
C LYS A 179 9.37 -5.69 -9.91
N ARG A 180 8.93 -6.95 -9.99
CA ARG A 180 9.25 -7.82 -11.13
C ARG A 180 8.58 -7.37 -12.42
N VAL A 181 7.30 -6.97 -12.34
CA VAL A 181 6.58 -6.45 -13.51
C VAL A 181 7.20 -5.13 -13.96
N GLY A 182 7.50 -4.21 -13.05
CA GLY A 182 8.12 -2.91 -13.35
C GLY A 182 9.50 -3.02 -14.02
N SER A 183 10.24 -4.13 -13.80
CA SER A 183 11.52 -4.39 -14.47
C SER A 183 11.37 -4.99 -15.88
N THR A 184 10.19 -5.52 -16.24
CA THR A 184 9.96 -6.23 -17.50
C THR A 184 8.98 -5.53 -18.43
N VAL A 185 8.05 -4.77 -17.87
CA VAL A 185 7.00 -4.05 -18.61
C VAL A 185 7.17 -2.55 -18.39
N PRO A 186 7.51 -1.78 -19.44
CA PRO A 186 7.70 -0.34 -19.30
C PRO A 186 6.36 0.39 -19.08
N GLY A 187 6.43 1.49 -18.31
CA GLY A 187 5.28 2.36 -18.07
C GLY A 187 4.22 1.75 -17.15
N ALA A 188 2.99 2.23 -17.25
CA ALA A 188 1.87 1.81 -16.40
C ALA A 188 1.02 0.67 -17.01
N SER A 189 1.36 0.16 -18.21
CA SER A 189 0.57 -0.88 -18.88
C SER A 189 0.55 -2.21 -18.10
N GLY A 190 1.63 -2.52 -17.37
CA GLY A 190 1.67 -3.68 -16.46
C GLY A 190 0.66 -3.57 -15.32
N LEU A 191 0.54 -2.37 -14.73
CA LEU A 191 -0.45 -2.09 -13.69
C LEU A 191 -1.88 -2.12 -14.26
N ALA A 192 -2.10 -1.57 -15.46
CA ALA A 192 -3.42 -1.59 -16.12
C ALA A 192 -3.94 -3.03 -16.29
N VAL A 193 -3.10 -3.94 -16.81
CA VAL A 193 -3.48 -5.36 -16.96
C VAL A 193 -3.61 -6.04 -15.60
N ALA A 194 -2.73 -5.74 -14.64
CA ALA A 194 -2.84 -6.29 -13.28
C ALA A 194 -4.15 -5.88 -12.61
N MET A 195 -4.61 -4.64 -12.81
CA MET A 195 -5.89 -4.17 -12.27
C MET A 195 -7.08 -4.92 -12.88
N VAL A 196 -7.03 -5.20 -14.21
CA VAL A 196 -8.02 -6.05 -14.88
C VAL A 196 -8.01 -7.47 -14.29
N VAL A 197 -6.84 -8.08 -14.13
CA VAL A 197 -6.71 -9.40 -13.52
C VAL A 197 -7.25 -9.40 -12.09
N GLY A 198 -6.93 -8.39 -11.29
CA GLY A 198 -7.43 -8.23 -9.92
C GLY A 198 -8.96 -8.17 -9.86
N ALA A 199 -9.57 -7.36 -10.74
CA ALA A 199 -11.03 -7.30 -10.86
C ALA A 199 -11.61 -8.66 -11.26
N LEU A 200 -11.02 -9.36 -12.23
CA LEU A 200 -11.48 -10.67 -12.69
C LEU A 200 -11.38 -11.76 -11.61
N VAL A 201 -10.30 -11.74 -10.79
CA VAL A 201 -10.12 -12.70 -9.67
C VAL A 201 -11.22 -12.53 -8.63
N ILE A 202 -11.68 -11.29 -8.40
CA ILE A 202 -12.73 -11.02 -7.40
C ILE A 202 -14.12 -11.16 -8.01
N ALA A 203 -14.26 -11.07 -9.32
CA ALA A 203 -15.54 -11.08 -10.02
C ALA A 203 -16.49 -12.21 -9.59
N PRO A 204 -16.06 -13.48 -9.39
CA PRO A 204 -16.98 -14.55 -9.00
C PRO A 204 -17.74 -14.27 -7.70
N VAL A 205 -17.10 -13.58 -6.74
CA VAL A 205 -17.71 -13.26 -5.45
C VAL A 205 -18.34 -11.86 -5.44
N GLY A 206 -17.67 -10.89 -6.08
CA GLY A 206 -18.05 -9.48 -6.02
C GLY A 206 -19.10 -9.07 -7.07
N ALA A 207 -19.00 -9.59 -8.29
CA ALA A 207 -19.88 -9.16 -9.38
C ALA A 207 -21.37 -9.45 -9.16
N PRO A 208 -21.79 -10.59 -8.56
CA PRO A 208 -23.22 -10.90 -8.41
C PRO A 208 -24.00 -9.86 -7.61
N ARG A 209 -23.35 -9.19 -6.64
CA ARG A 209 -23.97 -8.18 -5.78
C ARG A 209 -23.66 -6.75 -6.19
N SER A 210 -22.84 -6.54 -7.21
CA SER A 210 -22.32 -5.21 -7.56
C SER A 210 -23.31 -4.35 -8.32
N LEU A 211 -24.21 -4.95 -9.09
CA LEU A 211 -25.15 -4.22 -9.94
C LEU A 211 -26.13 -3.34 -9.16
N VAL A 212 -26.44 -3.71 -7.92
CA VAL A 212 -27.29 -2.91 -7.03
C VAL A 212 -26.73 -1.51 -6.78
N LEU A 213 -25.40 -1.33 -6.87
CA LEU A 213 -24.75 -0.03 -6.71
C LEU A 213 -25.07 0.97 -7.83
N PHE A 214 -25.67 0.52 -8.90
CA PHE A 214 -26.09 1.34 -10.05
C PHE A 214 -27.62 1.44 -10.15
N SER A 215 -28.38 0.98 -9.14
CA SER A 215 -29.84 1.05 -9.14
C SER A 215 -30.38 2.47 -8.89
N ASP A 216 -29.60 3.32 -8.24
CA ASP A 216 -29.93 4.72 -8.00
C ASP A 216 -28.69 5.62 -8.18
N ALA A 217 -28.95 6.92 -8.41
CA ALA A 217 -27.88 7.89 -8.69
C ALA A 217 -26.95 8.13 -7.50
N THR A 218 -27.42 7.98 -6.26
CA THR A 218 -26.63 8.23 -5.05
C THR A 218 -25.59 7.14 -4.85
N THR A 219 -26.01 5.87 -4.86
CA THR A 219 -25.10 4.73 -4.71
C THR A 219 -24.12 4.64 -5.90
N ALA A 220 -24.58 4.97 -7.11
CA ALA A 220 -23.69 5.05 -8.28
C ALA A 220 -22.63 6.16 -8.14
N ALA A 221 -23.01 7.34 -7.67
CA ALA A 221 -22.08 8.45 -7.41
C ALA A 221 -21.09 8.09 -6.30
N LEU A 222 -21.53 7.46 -5.22
CA LEU A 222 -20.66 6.98 -4.15
C LEU A 222 -19.68 5.91 -4.64
N ALA A 223 -20.12 4.96 -5.48
CA ALA A 223 -19.28 3.93 -6.06
C ALA A 223 -18.22 4.54 -6.99
N LEU A 224 -18.60 5.50 -7.81
CA LEU A 224 -17.66 6.23 -8.67
C LEU A 224 -16.69 7.08 -7.84
N GLY A 225 -17.17 7.80 -6.83
CA GLY A 225 -16.36 8.57 -5.89
C GLY A 225 -15.34 7.69 -5.15
N THR A 226 -15.77 6.52 -4.68
CA THR A 226 -14.88 5.52 -4.07
C THR A 226 -13.79 5.07 -5.03
N ALA A 227 -14.13 4.76 -6.28
CA ALA A 227 -13.15 4.33 -7.29
C ALA A 227 -12.13 5.45 -7.61
N LEU A 228 -12.59 6.69 -7.71
CA LEU A 228 -11.74 7.85 -7.95
C LEU A 228 -10.82 8.13 -6.75
N LEU A 229 -11.36 8.22 -5.54
CA LEU A 229 -10.62 8.59 -4.33
C LEU A 229 -9.71 7.47 -3.84
N ALA A 230 -10.12 6.21 -3.92
CA ALA A 230 -9.33 5.08 -3.41
C ALA A 230 -8.46 4.38 -4.46
N SER A 231 -8.50 4.80 -5.73
CA SER A 231 -7.68 4.16 -6.74
C SER A 231 -7.09 5.17 -7.74
N VAL A 232 -7.91 5.88 -8.50
CA VAL A 232 -7.44 6.71 -9.61
C VAL A 232 -6.55 7.85 -9.12
N LEU A 233 -7.03 8.60 -8.14
CA LEU A 233 -6.32 9.77 -7.61
C LEU A 233 -5.06 9.37 -6.84
N PRO A 234 -5.07 8.42 -5.89
CA PRO A 234 -3.85 7.99 -5.19
C PRO A 234 -2.76 7.51 -6.14
N TYR A 235 -3.05 6.59 -7.04
CA TYR A 235 -2.03 6.10 -7.98
C TYR A 235 -1.47 7.20 -8.89
N SER A 236 -2.28 8.18 -9.28
CA SER A 236 -1.82 9.32 -10.08
C SER A 236 -0.89 10.24 -9.29
N LEU A 237 -1.24 10.55 -8.04
CA LEU A 237 -0.44 11.39 -7.15
C LEU A 237 0.88 10.71 -6.78
N GLU A 238 0.86 9.41 -6.45
CA GLU A 238 2.05 8.62 -6.13
C GLU A 238 3.00 8.52 -7.31
N LEU A 239 2.47 8.26 -8.51
CA LEU A 239 3.28 8.20 -9.72
C LEU A 239 3.95 9.55 -10.01
N ALA A 240 3.25 10.66 -9.79
CA ALA A 240 3.81 12.01 -9.93
C ALA A 240 4.89 12.28 -8.87
N ALA A 241 4.64 11.89 -7.61
CA ALA A 241 5.59 12.05 -6.51
C ALA A 241 6.88 11.25 -6.71
N LEU A 242 6.77 10.00 -7.17
CA LEU A 242 7.92 9.10 -7.41
C LEU A 242 8.88 9.61 -8.48
N ARG A 243 8.44 10.51 -9.36
CA ARG A 243 9.32 11.16 -10.34
C ARG A 243 10.27 12.19 -9.69
N SER A 244 9.95 12.67 -8.50
CA SER A 244 10.64 13.77 -7.85
C SER A 244 11.21 13.40 -6.48
N LEU A 245 10.73 12.34 -5.85
CA LEU A 245 11.14 11.91 -4.51
C LEU A 245 12.05 10.68 -4.57
N PRO A 246 13.13 10.66 -3.76
CA PRO A 246 13.87 9.43 -3.50
C PRO A 246 12.96 8.37 -2.87
N PRO A 247 13.10 7.08 -3.25
CA PRO A 247 12.23 5.99 -2.73
C PRO A 247 12.18 5.90 -1.21
N ALA A 248 13.28 6.22 -0.52
CA ALA A 248 13.34 6.22 0.94
C ALA A 248 12.48 7.33 1.57
N ILE A 249 12.39 8.52 0.96
CA ILE A 249 11.53 9.60 1.45
C ILE A 249 10.06 9.25 1.17
N PHE A 250 9.79 8.73 -0.02
CA PHE A 250 8.45 8.26 -0.39
C PHE A 250 7.93 7.20 0.61
N GLY A 251 8.76 6.18 0.95
CA GLY A 251 8.40 5.15 1.92
C GLY A 251 8.15 5.70 3.34
N ILE A 252 8.92 6.72 3.78
CA ILE A 252 8.67 7.38 5.08
C ILE A 252 7.31 8.09 5.07
N LEU A 253 6.98 8.79 3.99
CA LEU A 253 5.71 9.49 3.88
C LEU A 253 4.52 8.52 3.84
N LEU A 254 4.64 7.39 3.12
CA LEU A 254 3.63 6.32 3.13
C LEU A 254 3.45 5.69 4.51
N SER A 255 4.49 5.71 5.36
CA SER A 255 4.36 5.20 6.74
C SER A 255 3.36 6.00 7.60
N LEU A 256 2.92 7.16 7.14
CA LEU A 256 1.85 7.94 7.78
C LEU A 256 0.44 7.45 7.40
N GLU A 257 0.33 6.50 6.49
CA GLU A 257 -0.97 5.99 6.03
C GLU A 257 -1.89 5.49 7.17
N PRO A 258 -1.40 4.76 8.20
CA PRO A 258 -2.22 4.40 9.35
C PRO A 258 -2.76 5.61 10.13
N VAL A 259 -2.02 6.72 10.16
CA VAL A 259 -2.48 7.96 10.79
C VAL A 259 -3.62 8.58 9.98
N PHE A 260 -3.48 8.65 8.66
CA PHE A 260 -4.56 9.12 7.77
C PHE A 260 -5.79 8.22 7.85
N ALA A 261 -5.60 6.90 7.99
CA ALA A 261 -6.68 5.95 8.18
C ALA A 261 -7.43 6.19 9.50
N ALA A 262 -6.70 6.42 10.60
CA ALA A 262 -7.28 6.75 11.89
C ALA A 262 -8.06 8.05 11.85
N LEU A 263 -7.51 9.09 11.21
CA LEU A 263 -8.17 10.37 11.01
C LEU A 263 -9.43 10.23 10.12
N ALA A 264 -9.35 9.47 9.03
CA ALA A 264 -10.51 9.23 8.17
C ALA A 264 -11.60 8.44 8.91
N GLY A 265 -11.22 7.44 9.71
CA GLY A 265 -12.15 6.70 10.58
C GLY A 265 -12.85 7.62 11.57
N LEU A 266 -12.12 8.52 12.21
CA LEU A 266 -12.68 9.49 13.14
C LEU A 266 -13.61 10.50 12.44
N LEU A 267 -13.14 11.13 11.35
CA LEU A 267 -13.84 12.24 10.71
C LEU A 267 -15.06 11.82 9.89
N PHE A 268 -14.96 10.67 9.18
CA PHE A 268 -16.02 10.23 8.25
C PHE A 268 -16.89 9.11 8.80
N LEU A 269 -16.36 8.32 9.75
CA LEU A 269 -17.06 7.14 10.28
C LEU A 269 -17.42 7.27 11.76
N GLY A 270 -17.01 8.36 12.43
CA GLY A 270 -17.25 8.54 13.87
C GLY A 270 -16.54 7.50 14.74
N GLN A 271 -15.46 6.89 14.24
CA GLN A 271 -14.71 5.86 14.95
C GLN A 271 -13.76 6.49 15.96
N GLU A 272 -14.05 6.37 17.24
CA GLU A 272 -13.13 6.79 18.29
C GLU A 272 -12.09 5.70 18.56
N LEU A 273 -10.84 6.11 18.67
CA LEU A 273 -9.74 5.22 19.01
C LEU A 273 -9.33 5.46 20.47
N GLY A 274 -9.39 4.40 21.27
CA GLY A 274 -8.86 4.42 22.63
C GLY A 274 -7.33 4.61 22.65
N ALA A 275 -6.77 4.76 23.86
CA ALA A 275 -5.33 4.98 24.04
C ALA A 275 -4.47 3.83 23.50
N LEU A 276 -4.87 2.57 23.68
CA LEU A 276 -4.11 1.40 23.23
C LEU A 276 -4.05 1.28 21.69
N PRO A 277 -5.16 1.38 20.93
CA PRO A 277 -5.10 1.46 19.48
C PRO A 277 -4.26 2.63 18.97
N THR A 278 -4.36 3.80 19.59
CA THR A 278 -3.54 4.97 19.23
C THR A 278 -2.03 4.69 19.44
N ALA A 279 -1.67 4.10 20.56
CA ALA A 279 -0.28 3.69 20.85
C ALA A 279 0.22 2.64 19.84
N ALA A 280 -0.62 1.67 19.47
CA ALA A 280 -0.28 0.66 18.47
C ALA A 280 -0.01 1.28 17.08
N ILE A 281 -0.85 2.21 16.64
CA ILE A 281 -0.64 2.97 15.40
C ILE A 281 0.71 3.70 15.45
N ALA A 282 1.00 4.41 16.55
CA ALA A 282 2.26 5.13 16.71
C ALA A 282 3.48 4.19 16.64
N LEU A 283 3.42 3.02 17.30
CA LEU A 283 4.49 2.02 17.25
C LEU A 283 4.73 1.48 15.84
N VAL A 284 3.67 1.17 15.08
CA VAL A 284 3.80 0.67 13.71
C VAL A 284 4.33 1.75 12.78
N VAL A 285 3.90 3.00 12.93
CA VAL A 285 4.42 4.14 12.18
C VAL A 285 5.92 4.34 12.46
N CYS A 286 6.33 4.33 13.73
CA CYS A 286 7.74 4.41 14.12
C CYS A 286 8.56 3.25 13.54
N ALA A 287 8.02 2.02 13.60
CA ALA A 287 8.66 0.84 13.02
C ALA A 287 8.87 0.98 11.51
N SER A 288 7.85 1.43 10.78
CA SER A 288 7.91 1.62 9.34
C SER A 288 8.92 2.70 8.93
N ILE A 289 8.91 3.85 9.62
CA ILE A 289 9.90 4.90 9.42
C ILE A 289 11.32 4.38 9.71
N GLY A 290 11.52 3.70 10.83
CA GLY A 290 12.80 3.14 11.25
C GLY A 290 13.37 2.15 10.25
N THR A 291 12.55 1.22 9.76
CA THR A 291 12.91 0.25 8.73
C THR A 291 13.32 0.95 7.42
N THR A 292 12.53 1.95 7.00
CA THR A 292 12.82 2.71 5.78
C THR A 292 14.13 3.50 5.89
N MET A 293 14.44 4.05 7.07
CA MET A 293 15.70 4.76 7.34
C MET A 293 16.90 3.81 7.40
N SER A 294 16.74 2.61 7.98
CA SER A 294 17.80 1.59 8.07
C SER A 294 18.21 1.07 6.70
N ASN A 295 17.27 0.95 5.77
CA ASN A 295 17.49 0.42 4.42
C ASN A 295 18.00 1.48 3.42
N ARG A 296 18.30 2.71 3.86
CA ARG A 296 18.97 3.68 2.98
C ARG A 296 20.33 3.13 2.56
N PRO A 297 20.65 3.09 1.26
CA PRO A 297 22.00 2.73 0.84
C PRO A 297 22.96 3.72 1.50
N ALA A 298 23.91 3.20 2.29
CA ALA A 298 24.97 4.00 2.88
C ALA A 298 25.62 4.83 1.77
N GLY A 299 25.53 6.16 1.88
CA GLY A 299 25.88 7.09 0.83
C GLY A 299 27.21 6.73 0.19
N GLY A 300 27.15 6.51 -1.13
CA GLY A 300 28.29 6.43 -2.05
C GLY A 300 29.53 5.74 -1.49
N ARG A 301 29.58 4.41 -1.55
CA ARG A 301 30.87 3.73 -1.58
C ARG A 301 31.67 4.42 -2.70
N ARG A 302 32.61 5.29 -2.30
CA ARG A 302 33.60 5.90 -3.15
C ARG A 302 34.08 4.83 -4.14
N VAL A 303 33.64 4.95 -5.39
CA VAL A 303 34.26 4.20 -6.48
C VAL A 303 35.75 4.51 -6.36
N LYS A 304 36.54 3.54 -5.90
CA LYS A 304 38.01 3.63 -5.95
C LYS A 304 38.34 3.90 -7.41
N ARG A 305 38.65 5.16 -7.72
CA ARG A 305 39.21 5.55 -8.96
C ARG A 305 40.43 4.62 -9.16
N THR A 306 40.30 3.60 -9.99
CA THR A 306 41.39 2.82 -10.48
C THR A 306 42.37 3.85 -11.09
N ARG A 307 43.50 3.99 -10.46
CA ARG A 307 44.63 4.78 -10.98
C ARG A 307 44.84 4.36 -12.43
N SER A 308 44.58 5.28 -13.35
CA SER A 308 45.01 5.15 -14.73
C SER A 308 46.48 4.89 -14.74
N VAL A 309 46.88 3.70 -15.22
CA VAL A 309 48.26 3.34 -15.52
C VAL A 309 48.75 4.32 -16.58
N PRO A 310 49.85 5.02 -16.38
CA PRO A 310 50.41 5.93 -17.40
C PRO A 310 50.83 5.10 -18.62
N ARG A 311 50.28 5.45 -19.79
CA ARG A 311 50.71 4.91 -21.07
C ARG A 311 52.18 5.26 -21.25
N ARG A 312 53.06 4.25 -21.40
CA ARG A 312 54.45 4.41 -21.85
C ARG A 312 54.46 5.02 -23.25
N PRO A 313 55.33 6.02 -23.52
CA PRO A 313 55.50 6.55 -24.86
C PRO A 313 56.11 5.46 -25.76
N THR A 314 55.53 5.24 -26.91
CA THR A 314 56.09 4.44 -28.01
C THR A 314 57.30 5.16 -28.57
N VAL A 315 58.50 4.54 -28.45
CA VAL A 315 59.72 4.97 -29.10
C VAL A 315 59.59 4.63 -30.59
N GLU A 316 59.41 5.65 -31.42
CA GLU A 316 59.58 5.57 -32.88
C GLU A 316 61.01 5.29 -33.24
N ARG A 317 61.33 4.10 -33.75
CA ARG A 317 62.62 3.82 -34.43
C ARG A 317 62.48 4.31 -35.87
N ARG A 318 63.20 5.39 -36.16
CA ARG A 318 63.54 5.75 -37.55
C ARG A 318 64.68 4.80 -38.05
N THR A 319 64.42 4.14 -39.15
CA THR A 319 65.44 3.76 -40.19
C THR A 319 64.77 3.94 -41.55
#